data_b8ddf30cd9424b7ca5da282392948cd2
#
_entry.id   b8ddf30cd9424b7ca5da282392948cd2
#
_cell.length_a   1.000
_cell.length_b   1.000
_cell.length_c   1.000
_cell.angle_alpha   90.00
_cell.angle_beta   90.00
_cell.angle_gamma   90.00
#
_symmetry.space_group_name_H-M   'P 1'
#
loop_
_entity.id
_entity.type
_entity.pdbx_description
1 polymer ?
#
loop_
_entity_poly.entity_id
_entity_poly.type
_entity_poly.pdbx_seq_one_letter_code
_entity_poly.pdbx_strand_id
1 'polypeptide(L)'
;MLRANMLRNTWTRGYATKKAHDLVVIGGGPAGYVAAIKAAQLGFDTACIEKRGKLGGTCLNVGCIPSKALLNNSLLYHQILTDTKARGIDVDKSGVKLNFDKFMAAKEKVVGQLTGGVEMLFKKNKVTYYKGEGAFKDEKSVLVKPVEGLEGSVAEEVELETGKILIATGSEVSPFPGITIDEERIVSSTGVLSLKEVPKRLAIIGAGIIGLEMGSVYNRLGSEVTVMEFQPAIGASMDQEVASTTAKLLKKQGMNLKVATKVLGAWRNGDVVDIEMEDL
;
A
#
# COMPACT_ATOMS: atom_id res chain seq x y z
N MET A 1 6.57 -25.91 65.54
CA MET A 1 7.47 -26.10 64.36
C MET A 1 6.66 -25.94 63.10
N LEU A 2 6.64 -24.74 62.58
CA LEU A 2 5.98 -24.39 61.29
C LEU A 2 7.05 -24.34 60.22
N ARG A 3 6.98 -25.27 59.26
CA ARG A 3 7.84 -25.23 58.06
C ARG A 3 7.18 -24.32 57.01
N ALA A 4 7.84 -23.20 56.68
CA ALA A 4 7.49 -22.34 55.60
C ALA A 4 7.91 -23.01 54.27
N ASN A 5 6.94 -23.37 53.42
CA ASN A 5 7.18 -23.76 52.03
C ASN A 5 7.45 -22.49 51.19
N MET A 6 8.72 -22.25 50.90
CA MET A 6 9.09 -21.29 49.85
C MET A 6 8.78 -21.90 48.47
N LEU A 7 7.71 -21.42 47.85
CA LEU A 7 7.48 -21.64 46.42
C LEU A 7 8.53 -20.87 45.63
N ARG A 8 9.53 -21.58 45.10
CA ARG A 8 10.42 -21.06 44.10
C ARG A 8 9.65 -20.92 42.79
N ASN A 9 9.27 -19.70 42.47
CA ASN A 9 8.87 -19.33 41.09
C ASN A 9 10.10 -19.45 40.19
N THR A 10 10.27 -20.59 39.56
CA THR A 10 11.18 -20.74 38.44
C THR A 10 10.52 -20.12 37.21
N TRP A 11 10.85 -18.88 36.92
CA TRP A 11 10.61 -18.31 35.62
C TRP A 11 11.45 -19.11 34.61
N THR A 12 10.85 -20.08 33.94
CA THR A 12 11.44 -20.66 32.73
C THR A 12 11.35 -19.59 31.66
N ARG A 13 12.46 -18.91 31.37
CA ARG A 13 12.64 -18.21 30.09
C ARG A 13 12.42 -19.26 29.02
N GLY A 14 11.31 -19.15 28.27
CA GLY A 14 11.13 -19.93 27.06
C GLY A 14 12.32 -19.66 26.14
N TYR A 15 13.08 -20.70 25.82
CA TYR A 15 14.14 -20.59 24.84
C TYR A 15 13.46 -20.40 23.49
N ALA A 16 13.73 -19.27 22.81
CA ALA A 16 13.32 -19.06 21.44
C ALA A 16 13.76 -20.28 20.60
N THR A 17 12.86 -20.84 19.81
CA THR A 17 13.18 -21.95 18.91
C THR A 17 14.18 -21.46 17.87
N LYS A 18 15.37 -22.03 17.87
CA LYS A 18 16.46 -21.66 16.98
C LYS A 18 16.35 -22.44 15.67
N LYS A 19 16.30 -21.73 14.54
CA LYS A 19 16.27 -22.32 13.19
C LYS A 19 17.37 -21.70 12.34
N ALA A 20 17.97 -22.50 11.46
CA ALA A 20 19.06 -22.05 10.60
C ALA A 20 18.60 -22.00 9.13
N HIS A 21 19.03 -20.97 8.40
CA HIS A 21 18.81 -20.79 6.97
C HIS A 21 20.07 -20.22 6.30
N ASP A 22 20.28 -20.49 5.03
CA ASP A 22 21.41 -19.90 4.28
C ASP A 22 21.20 -18.40 4.05
N LEU A 23 19.94 -18.01 3.82
CA LEU A 23 19.52 -16.62 3.60
C LEU A 23 18.24 -16.31 4.35
N VAL A 24 18.22 -15.22 5.09
CA VAL A 24 17.02 -14.62 5.67
C VAL A 24 16.72 -13.29 4.98
N VAL A 25 15.51 -13.15 4.43
CA VAL A 25 15.01 -11.94 3.78
C VAL A 25 14.03 -11.23 4.71
N ILE A 26 14.30 -9.98 5.06
CA ILE A 26 13.40 -9.15 5.88
C ILE A 26 12.56 -8.26 4.97
N GLY A 27 11.27 -8.56 4.86
CA GLY A 27 10.29 -7.91 4.00
C GLY A 27 9.88 -8.75 2.80
N GLY A 28 8.58 -9.00 2.66
CA GLY A 28 7.95 -9.80 1.60
C GLY A 28 7.44 -8.98 0.41
N GLY A 29 7.95 -7.74 0.22
CA GLY A 29 7.65 -6.90 -0.93
C GLY A 29 8.35 -7.34 -2.22
N PRO A 30 8.21 -6.59 -3.35
CA PRO A 30 8.78 -6.98 -4.65
C PRO A 30 10.27 -7.30 -4.62
N ALA A 31 11.07 -6.55 -3.91
CA ALA A 31 12.49 -6.86 -3.74
C ALA A 31 12.68 -8.18 -2.98
N GLY A 32 11.96 -8.35 -1.86
CA GLY A 32 12.14 -9.50 -0.97
C GLY A 32 11.63 -10.80 -1.56
N TYR A 33 10.38 -10.84 -2.05
CA TYR A 33 9.84 -12.10 -2.57
C TYR A 33 10.55 -12.57 -3.85
N VAL A 34 10.97 -11.65 -4.72
CA VAL A 34 11.73 -12.01 -5.93
C VAL A 34 13.09 -12.57 -5.54
N ALA A 35 13.80 -11.91 -4.61
CA ALA A 35 15.10 -12.39 -4.14
C ALA A 35 15.01 -13.74 -3.42
N ALA A 36 14.00 -13.91 -2.55
CA ALA A 36 13.79 -15.16 -1.82
C ALA A 36 13.52 -16.35 -2.77
N ILE A 37 12.63 -16.15 -3.76
CA ILE A 37 12.34 -17.17 -4.77
C ILE A 37 13.57 -17.50 -5.57
N LYS A 38 14.34 -16.48 -6.01
CA LYS A 38 15.55 -16.68 -6.81
C LYS A 38 16.64 -17.40 -6.01
N ALA A 39 16.85 -17.03 -4.75
CA ALA A 39 17.80 -17.70 -3.88
C ALA A 39 17.46 -19.20 -3.69
N ALA A 40 16.18 -19.48 -3.41
CA ALA A 40 15.70 -20.85 -3.30
C ALA A 40 15.89 -21.67 -4.59
N GLN A 41 15.65 -21.05 -5.77
CA GLN A 41 15.94 -21.68 -7.08
C GLN A 41 17.42 -21.97 -7.31
N LEU A 42 18.30 -21.21 -6.67
CA LEU A 42 19.76 -21.43 -6.68
C LEU A 42 20.23 -22.46 -5.64
N GLY A 43 19.31 -23.04 -4.88
CA GLY A 43 19.60 -24.10 -3.91
C GLY A 43 19.84 -23.61 -2.49
N PHE A 44 19.66 -22.32 -2.18
CA PHE A 44 19.77 -21.83 -0.82
C PHE A 44 18.53 -22.18 0.01
N ASP A 45 18.72 -22.66 1.23
CA ASP A 45 17.65 -22.71 2.22
C ASP A 45 17.29 -21.27 2.63
N THR A 46 16.11 -20.81 2.23
CA THR A 46 15.73 -19.41 2.29
C THR A 46 14.49 -19.20 3.14
N ALA A 47 14.57 -18.24 4.07
CA ALA A 47 13.43 -17.73 4.82
C ALA A 47 13.09 -16.29 4.41
N CYS A 48 11.80 -15.94 4.48
CA CYS A 48 11.31 -14.59 4.29
C CYS A 48 10.38 -14.22 5.44
N ILE A 49 10.57 -13.02 6.01
CA ILE A 49 9.80 -12.48 7.12
C ILE A 49 8.95 -11.33 6.61
N GLU A 50 7.63 -11.32 6.90
CA GLU A 50 6.73 -10.23 6.49
C GLU A 50 5.77 -9.84 7.62
N LYS A 51 5.83 -8.56 8.03
CA LYS A 51 5.07 -8.05 9.18
C LYS A 51 3.59 -7.79 8.89
N ARG A 52 3.20 -7.54 7.63
CA ARG A 52 1.80 -7.30 7.22
C ARG A 52 1.01 -8.59 7.02
N GLY A 53 1.66 -9.75 7.08
CA GLY A 53 1.05 -11.06 6.94
C GLY A 53 0.57 -11.44 5.54
N LYS A 54 0.78 -10.56 4.55
CA LYS A 54 0.51 -10.83 3.13
C LYS A 54 1.73 -10.47 2.30
N LEU A 55 2.20 -11.40 1.48
CA LEU A 55 3.29 -11.16 0.55
C LEU A 55 2.89 -10.15 -0.53
N GLY A 56 3.87 -9.52 -1.16
CA GLY A 56 3.67 -8.55 -2.23
C GLY A 56 3.98 -7.11 -1.84
N GLY A 57 4.17 -6.82 -0.53
CA GLY A 57 4.53 -5.50 -0.01
C GLY A 57 3.55 -4.40 -0.39
N THR A 58 4.00 -3.17 -0.38
CA THR A 58 3.20 -1.99 -0.74
C THR A 58 2.63 -2.10 -2.14
N CYS A 59 3.42 -2.50 -3.14
CA CYS A 59 2.98 -2.54 -4.53
C CYS A 59 1.74 -3.42 -4.76
N LEU A 60 1.73 -4.67 -4.25
CA LEU A 60 0.62 -5.59 -4.48
C LEU A 60 -0.58 -5.30 -3.57
N ASN A 61 -0.34 -4.90 -2.33
CA ASN A 61 -1.40 -4.78 -1.32
C ASN A 61 -2.06 -3.40 -1.31
N VAL A 62 -1.26 -2.31 -1.33
CA VAL A 62 -1.73 -0.94 -1.08
C VAL A 62 -1.07 0.10 -2.01
N GLY A 63 -0.69 -0.30 -3.21
CA GLY A 63 0.00 0.57 -4.17
C GLY A 63 -0.36 0.26 -5.61
N CYS A 64 0.62 -0.21 -6.38
CA CYS A 64 0.54 -0.35 -7.85
C CYS A 64 -0.66 -1.19 -8.32
N ILE A 65 -0.87 -2.36 -7.72
CA ILE A 65 -1.90 -3.29 -8.21
C ILE A 65 -3.32 -2.76 -7.95
N PRO A 66 -3.70 -2.40 -6.71
CA PRO A 66 -5.02 -1.83 -6.48
C PRO A 66 -5.24 -0.52 -7.27
N SER A 67 -4.23 0.34 -7.39
CA SER A 67 -4.34 1.57 -8.18
C SER A 67 -4.63 1.28 -9.65
N LYS A 68 -3.91 0.36 -10.29
CA LYS A 68 -4.10 0.01 -11.71
C LYS A 68 -5.43 -0.69 -11.94
N ALA A 69 -5.91 -1.49 -10.99
CA ALA A 69 -7.24 -2.07 -11.05
C ALA A 69 -8.34 -1.00 -11.04
N LEU A 70 -8.23 -0.01 -10.12
CA LEU A 70 -9.17 1.11 -10.06
C LEU A 70 -9.07 2.01 -11.31
N LEU A 71 -7.84 2.32 -11.78
CA LEU A 71 -7.63 3.12 -12.98
C LEU A 71 -8.27 2.47 -14.22
N ASN A 72 -8.06 1.18 -14.42
CA ASN A 72 -8.63 0.44 -15.54
C ASN A 72 -10.16 0.44 -15.50
N ASN A 73 -10.74 0.12 -14.33
CA ASN A 73 -12.19 0.03 -14.18
C ASN A 73 -12.86 1.41 -14.28
N SER A 74 -12.24 2.46 -13.70
CA SER A 74 -12.75 3.83 -13.82
C SER A 74 -12.65 4.36 -15.26
N LEU A 75 -11.60 3.99 -15.99
CA LEU A 75 -11.46 4.34 -17.40
C LEU A 75 -12.56 3.69 -18.24
N LEU A 76 -12.84 2.40 -18.02
CA LEU A 76 -13.92 1.69 -18.72
C LEU A 76 -15.28 2.38 -18.45
N TYR A 77 -15.57 2.68 -17.19
CA TYR A 77 -16.79 3.40 -16.82
C TYR A 77 -16.90 4.76 -17.53
N HIS A 78 -15.82 5.56 -17.50
CA HIS A 78 -15.74 6.84 -18.16
C HIS A 78 -15.93 6.72 -19.69
N GLN A 79 -15.29 5.75 -20.34
CA GLN A 79 -15.41 5.52 -21.79
C GLN A 79 -16.85 5.14 -22.19
N ILE A 80 -17.53 4.32 -21.39
CA ILE A 80 -18.94 4.01 -21.63
C ILE A 80 -19.82 5.28 -21.64
N LEU A 81 -19.54 6.22 -20.73
CA LEU A 81 -20.29 7.46 -20.62
C LEU A 81 -19.91 8.51 -21.65
N THR A 82 -18.67 8.54 -22.15
CA THR A 82 -18.17 9.67 -22.98
C THR A 82 -17.84 9.28 -24.42
N ASP A 83 -17.20 8.13 -24.64
CA ASP A 83 -16.51 7.85 -25.89
C ASP A 83 -17.24 6.91 -26.85
N THR A 84 -18.22 6.15 -26.37
CA THR A 84 -18.86 5.08 -27.13
C THR A 84 -19.51 5.58 -28.42
N LYS A 85 -20.21 6.70 -28.38
CA LYS A 85 -20.89 7.28 -29.55
C LYS A 85 -19.90 7.63 -30.68
N ALA A 86 -18.76 8.21 -30.33
CA ALA A 86 -17.70 8.56 -31.30
C ALA A 86 -17.05 7.33 -31.93
N ARG A 87 -17.23 6.15 -31.30
CA ARG A 87 -16.72 4.86 -31.80
C ARG A 87 -17.81 4.02 -32.52
N GLY A 88 -19.00 4.60 -32.76
CA GLY A 88 -20.11 3.93 -33.40
C GLY A 88 -20.82 2.91 -32.52
N ILE A 89 -20.70 3.05 -31.19
CA ILE A 89 -21.36 2.17 -30.22
C ILE A 89 -22.43 2.99 -29.50
N ASP A 90 -23.69 2.70 -29.75
CA ASP A 90 -24.80 3.35 -29.08
C ASP A 90 -25.09 2.67 -27.73
N VAL A 91 -25.04 3.45 -26.67
CA VAL A 91 -25.32 3.02 -25.29
C VAL A 91 -26.36 3.96 -24.68
N ASP A 92 -27.41 3.38 -24.12
CA ASP A 92 -28.32 4.12 -23.26
C ASP A 92 -27.62 4.49 -21.93
N LYS A 93 -27.13 5.72 -21.88
CA LYS A 93 -26.37 6.23 -20.72
C LYS A 93 -27.23 6.37 -19.47
N SER A 94 -28.56 6.49 -19.61
CA SER A 94 -29.49 6.63 -18.48
C SER A 94 -29.53 5.35 -17.61
N GLY A 95 -29.28 4.20 -18.24
CA GLY A 95 -29.17 2.90 -17.56
C GLY A 95 -27.79 2.58 -16.97
N VAL A 96 -26.75 3.36 -17.28
CA VAL A 96 -25.40 3.10 -16.82
C VAL A 96 -25.19 3.62 -15.40
N LYS A 97 -25.03 2.74 -14.43
CA LYS A 97 -24.86 3.10 -13.01
C LYS A 97 -23.57 2.48 -12.47
N LEU A 98 -22.83 3.24 -11.69
CA LEU A 98 -21.71 2.73 -10.91
C LEU A 98 -22.24 1.98 -9.68
N ASN A 99 -21.85 0.73 -9.51
CA ASN A 99 -21.98 0.03 -8.23
C ASN A 99 -20.61 0.08 -7.55
N PHE A 100 -20.44 1.01 -6.64
CA PHE A 100 -19.14 1.28 -6.01
C PHE A 100 -18.63 0.12 -5.18
N ASP A 101 -19.52 -0.60 -4.46
CA ASP A 101 -19.11 -1.78 -3.68
C ASP A 101 -18.55 -2.87 -4.58
N LYS A 102 -19.20 -3.16 -5.70
CA LYS A 102 -18.70 -4.14 -6.68
C LYS A 102 -17.41 -3.65 -7.38
N PHE A 103 -17.30 -2.34 -7.62
CA PHE A 103 -16.10 -1.74 -8.17
C PHE A 103 -14.90 -1.93 -7.23
N MET A 104 -15.08 -1.71 -5.94
CA MET A 104 -14.03 -1.95 -4.92
C MET A 104 -13.76 -3.45 -4.74
N ALA A 105 -14.80 -4.29 -4.71
CA ALA A 105 -14.62 -5.74 -4.61
C ALA A 105 -13.83 -6.33 -5.79
N ALA A 106 -14.00 -5.79 -7.00
CA ALA A 106 -13.21 -6.19 -8.16
C ALA A 106 -11.72 -5.91 -7.97
N LYS A 107 -11.36 -4.76 -7.39
CA LYS A 107 -9.98 -4.43 -7.01
C LYS A 107 -9.44 -5.40 -5.96
N GLU A 108 -10.19 -5.68 -4.90
CA GLU A 108 -9.77 -6.62 -3.84
C GLU A 108 -9.54 -8.04 -4.39
N LYS A 109 -10.37 -8.48 -5.33
CA LYS A 109 -10.19 -9.78 -5.99
C LYS A 109 -8.84 -9.87 -6.71
N VAL A 110 -8.44 -8.83 -7.44
CA VAL A 110 -7.15 -8.78 -8.15
C VAL A 110 -5.99 -8.82 -7.14
N VAL A 111 -6.07 -8.02 -6.07
CA VAL A 111 -5.06 -8.01 -5.00
C VAL A 111 -4.92 -9.41 -4.37
N GLY A 112 -6.05 -10.04 -4.00
CA GLY A 112 -6.05 -11.38 -3.41
C GLY A 112 -5.46 -12.45 -4.33
N GLN A 113 -5.77 -12.39 -5.64
CA GLN A 113 -5.22 -13.33 -6.63
C GLN A 113 -3.70 -13.21 -6.75
N LEU A 114 -3.16 -11.98 -6.80
CA LEU A 114 -1.74 -11.77 -7.00
C LEU A 114 -0.93 -12.04 -5.73
N THR A 115 -1.42 -11.64 -4.56
CA THR A 115 -0.75 -11.94 -3.28
C THR A 115 -0.74 -13.44 -3.01
N GLY A 116 -1.86 -14.14 -3.23
CA GLY A 116 -1.94 -15.61 -3.15
C GLY A 116 -1.03 -16.30 -4.16
N GLY A 117 -0.86 -15.72 -5.36
CA GLY A 117 0.09 -16.20 -6.36
C GLY A 117 1.55 -16.19 -5.85
N VAL A 118 1.95 -15.14 -5.13
CA VAL A 118 3.29 -15.08 -4.51
C VAL A 118 3.45 -16.15 -3.42
N GLU A 119 2.42 -16.36 -2.59
CA GLU A 119 2.45 -17.44 -1.58
C GLU A 119 2.57 -18.83 -2.22
N MET A 120 1.89 -19.07 -3.33
CA MET A 120 2.05 -20.33 -4.09
C MET A 120 3.48 -20.50 -4.63
N LEU A 121 4.09 -19.40 -5.11
CA LEU A 121 5.48 -19.43 -5.56
C LEU A 121 6.45 -19.73 -4.41
N PHE A 122 6.21 -19.21 -3.22
CA PHE A 122 6.99 -19.54 -2.02
C PHE A 122 6.89 -21.04 -1.71
N LYS A 123 5.67 -21.58 -1.67
CA LYS A 123 5.45 -23.03 -1.44
C LYS A 123 6.15 -23.88 -2.50
N LYS A 124 6.00 -23.53 -3.79
CA LYS A 124 6.61 -24.25 -4.92
C LYS A 124 8.14 -24.27 -4.84
N ASN A 125 8.75 -23.16 -4.43
CA ASN A 125 10.21 -23.01 -4.32
C ASN A 125 10.74 -23.35 -2.90
N LYS A 126 9.89 -23.82 -1.98
CA LYS A 126 10.26 -24.18 -0.59
C LYS A 126 10.87 -23.03 0.21
N VAL A 127 10.44 -21.79 -0.06
CA VAL A 127 10.79 -20.64 0.78
C VAL A 127 10.00 -20.72 2.08
N THR A 128 10.70 -20.68 3.22
CA THR A 128 10.06 -20.66 4.54
C THR A 128 9.50 -19.26 4.80
N TYR A 129 8.19 -19.17 5.05
CA TYR A 129 7.50 -17.91 5.27
C TYR A 129 7.18 -17.70 6.74
N TYR A 130 7.71 -16.64 7.34
CA TYR A 130 7.41 -16.22 8.71
C TYR A 130 6.54 -14.95 8.68
N LYS A 131 5.36 -15.03 9.25
CA LYS A 131 4.52 -13.86 9.52
C LYS A 131 4.94 -13.27 10.87
N GLY A 132 5.52 -12.07 10.84
CA GLY A 132 6.06 -11.43 12.02
C GLY A 132 6.94 -10.24 11.67
N GLU A 133 7.42 -9.54 12.67
CA GLU A 133 8.35 -8.44 12.51
C GLU A 133 9.79 -8.91 12.63
N GLY A 134 10.60 -8.70 11.58
CA GLY A 134 12.01 -9.04 11.55
C GLY A 134 12.87 -7.94 12.15
N ALA A 135 13.73 -8.29 13.09
CA ALA A 135 14.72 -7.41 13.68
C ALA A 135 16.10 -8.08 13.75
N PHE A 136 17.15 -7.31 13.54
CA PHE A 136 18.50 -7.80 13.76
C PHE A 136 18.70 -8.12 15.25
N LYS A 137 19.31 -9.28 15.53
CA LYS A 137 19.88 -9.59 16.83
C LYS A 137 21.37 -9.33 16.82
N ASP A 138 22.06 -9.83 15.81
CA ASP A 138 23.47 -9.66 15.52
C ASP A 138 23.74 -9.85 14.02
N GLU A 139 24.99 -9.94 13.61
CA GLU A 139 25.43 -10.09 12.20
C GLU A 139 24.97 -11.40 11.53
N LYS A 140 24.61 -12.41 12.32
CA LYS A 140 24.25 -13.76 11.86
C LYS A 140 22.89 -14.23 12.36
N SER A 141 22.16 -13.37 13.06
CA SER A 141 20.89 -13.74 13.68
C SER A 141 19.83 -12.68 13.50
N VAL A 142 18.64 -13.11 13.16
CA VAL A 142 17.42 -12.29 13.03
C VAL A 142 16.36 -12.82 13.99
N LEU A 143 15.71 -11.93 14.72
CA LEU A 143 14.54 -12.24 15.53
C LEU A 143 13.28 -12.00 14.71
N VAL A 144 12.37 -12.96 14.74
CA VAL A 144 11.01 -12.79 14.24
C VAL A 144 10.10 -12.59 15.45
N LYS A 145 9.57 -11.39 15.61
CA LYS A 145 8.68 -11.02 16.71
C LYS A 145 7.23 -11.22 16.31
N PRO A 146 6.37 -11.67 17.24
CA PRO A 146 4.94 -11.67 17.02
C PRO A 146 4.40 -10.29 16.67
N VAL A 147 3.39 -10.24 15.81
CA VAL A 147 2.62 -9.03 15.52
C VAL A 147 1.22 -9.22 16.05
N GLU A 148 0.80 -8.37 16.97
CA GLU A 148 -0.51 -8.43 17.62
C GLU A 148 -1.64 -8.27 16.59
N GLY A 149 -2.68 -9.09 16.68
CA GLY A 149 -3.82 -9.07 15.78
C GLY A 149 -3.55 -9.63 14.37
N LEU A 150 -2.33 -10.07 14.07
CA LEU A 150 -2.00 -10.64 12.78
C LEU A 150 -2.30 -12.14 12.74
N GLU A 151 -3.25 -12.54 11.89
CA GLU A 151 -3.59 -13.96 11.69
C GLU A 151 -2.39 -14.76 11.15
N GLY A 152 -2.06 -15.84 11.86
CA GLY A 152 -0.94 -16.72 11.53
C GLY A 152 0.44 -16.10 11.82
N SER A 153 0.51 -15.03 12.62
CA SER A 153 1.78 -14.56 13.19
C SER A 153 2.44 -15.66 14.00
N VAL A 154 3.79 -15.60 14.11
CA VAL A 154 4.51 -16.47 15.05
C VAL A 154 3.92 -16.27 16.44
N ALA A 155 3.75 -17.38 17.20
CA ALA A 155 3.15 -17.32 18.55
C ALA A 155 4.13 -16.74 19.59
N GLU A 156 5.43 -16.97 19.38
CA GLU A 156 6.52 -16.54 20.24
C GLU A 156 7.65 -15.99 19.38
N GLU A 157 8.59 -15.28 19.99
CA GLU A 157 9.80 -14.83 19.31
C GLU A 157 10.61 -16.02 18.80
N VAL A 158 10.94 -16.01 17.52
CA VAL A 158 11.75 -17.05 16.86
C VAL A 158 13.10 -16.45 16.47
N GLU A 159 14.18 -17.12 16.84
CA GLU A 159 15.53 -16.77 16.41
C GLU A 159 15.89 -17.55 15.13
N LEU A 160 16.29 -16.83 14.09
CA LEU A 160 16.78 -17.38 12.83
C LEU A 160 18.28 -17.13 12.70
N GLU A 161 19.08 -18.19 12.72
CA GLU A 161 20.50 -18.11 12.34
C GLU A 161 20.64 -18.10 10.82
N THR A 162 21.58 -17.31 10.29
CA THR A 162 21.77 -17.22 8.85
C THR A 162 23.19 -16.78 8.49
N GLY A 163 23.68 -17.27 7.37
CA GLY A 163 24.91 -16.80 6.78
C GLY A 163 24.80 -15.45 6.07
N LYS A 164 23.58 -15.06 5.64
CA LYS A 164 23.32 -13.82 4.89
C LYS A 164 21.96 -13.27 5.23
N ILE A 165 21.87 -11.94 5.35
CA ILE A 165 20.63 -11.22 5.59
C ILE A 165 20.39 -10.23 4.44
N LEU A 166 19.20 -10.27 3.83
CA LEU A 166 18.76 -9.31 2.84
C LEU A 166 17.72 -8.36 3.46
N ILE A 167 18.03 -7.09 3.47
CA ILE A 167 17.13 -6.03 3.93
C ILE A 167 16.26 -5.60 2.75
N ALA A 168 14.95 -5.87 2.82
CA ALA A 168 13.97 -5.52 1.79
C ALA A 168 12.69 -4.93 2.43
N THR A 169 12.87 -4.12 3.48
CA THR A 169 11.82 -3.65 4.37
C THR A 169 10.85 -2.65 3.75
N GLY A 170 11.21 -2.07 2.59
CA GLY A 170 10.36 -1.11 1.88
C GLY A 170 10.30 0.26 2.54
N SER A 171 9.12 0.90 2.44
CA SER A 171 8.84 2.23 2.97
C SER A 171 7.42 2.32 3.51
N GLU A 172 7.19 3.28 4.38
CA GLU A 172 5.88 3.63 4.93
C GLU A 172 5.45 5.02 4.43
N VAL A 173 4.19 5.35 4.65
CA VAL A 173 3.66 6.69 4.37
C VAL A 173 4.40 7.72 5.23
N SER A 174 4.95 8.75 4.59
CA SER A 174 5.58 9.86 5.33
C SER A 174 4.50 10.70 6.01
N PRO A 175 4.67 11.04 7.29
CA PRO A 175 3.77 11.97 7.96
C PRO A 175 3.89 13.36 7.31
N PHE A 176 2.76 14.08 7.23
CA PHE A 176 2.76 15.47 6.79
C PHE A 176 2.68 16.40 8.02
N PRO A 177 3.64 17.32 8.22
CA PRO A 177 3.62 18.21 9.37
C PRO A 177 2.32 19.03 9.43
N GLY A 178 1.66 19.05 10.59
CA GLY A 178 0.42 19.82 10.78
C GLY A 178 -0.85 19.13 10.28
N ILE A 179 -0.76 17.90 9.73
CA ILE A 179 -1.93 17.14 9.26
C ILE A 179 -1.95 15.77 9.94
N THR A 180 -3.04 15.48 10.64
CA THR A 180 -3.28 14.17 11.24
C THR A 180 -4.09 13.31 10.28
N ILE A 181 -3.49 12.20 9.83
CA ILE A 181 -4.17 11.19 9.00
C ILE A 181 -5.05 10.35 9.92
N ASP A 182 -6.37 10.34 9.69
CA ASP A 182 -7.37 9.56 10.44
C ASP A 182 -7.84 8.30 9.68
N GLU A 183 -7.43 8.17 8.41
CA GLU A 183 -7.86 7.14 7.46
C GLU A 183 -9.39 7.05 7.25
N GLU A 184 -10.11 8.13 7.60
CA GLU A 184 -11.55 8.28 7.39
C GLU A 184 -11.86 9.43 6.44
N ARG A 185 -11.48 10.66 6.80
CA ARG A 185 -11.67 11.89 6.01
C ARG A 185 -10.36 12.46 5.52
N ILE A 186 -9.31 12.32 6.31
CA ILE A 186 -7.93 12.66 5.94
C ILE A 186 -7.19 11.34 5.78
N VAL A 187 -7.05 10.91 4.55
CA VAL A 187 -6.53 9.58 4.23
C VAL A 187 -5.15 9.65 3.59
N SER A 188 -4.35 8.63 3.84
CA SER A 188 -3.09 8.42 3.14
C SER A 188 -3.31 7.83 1.74
N SER A 189 -2.20 7.59 1.02
CA SER A 189 -2.22 6.82 -0.23
C SER A 189 -2.74 5.38 -0.05
N THR A 190 -2.74 4.87 1.17
CA THR A 190 -3.34 3.57 1.51
C THR A 190 -4.85 3.70 1.70
N GLY A 191 -5.30 4.67 2.49
CA GLY A 191 -6.72 4.86 2.79
C GLY A 191 -7.55 5.22 1.56
N VAL A 192 -7.01 6.04 0.65
CA VAL A 192 -7.72 6.41 -0.59
C VAL A 192 -8.07 5.21 -1.48
N LEU A 193 -7.33 4.11 -1.37
CA LEU A 193 -7.63 2.86 -2.09
C LEU A 193 -8.79 2.07 -1.46
N SER A 194 -9.30 2.51 -0.30
CA SER A 194 -10.30 1.78 0.49
C SER A 194 -11.47 2.66 0.95
N LEU A 195 -11.70 3.79 0.25
CA LEU A 195 -12.86 4.64 0.53
C LEU A 195 -14.17 3.85 0.40
N LYS A 196 -15.14 4.19 1.25
CA LYS A 196 -16.45 3.51 1.30
C LYS A 196 -17.45 4.06 0.29
N GLU A 197 -17.20 5.27 -0.21
CA GLU A 197 -18.05 5.97 -1.17
C GLU A 197 -17.21 6.85 -2.09
N VAL A 198 -17.78 7.26 -3.22
CA VAL A 198 -17.16 8.27 -4.09
C VAL A 198 -17.37 9.64 -3.43
N PRO A 199 -16.31 10.33 -2.99
CA PRO A 199 -16.46 11.63 -2.36
C PRO A 199 -16.95 12.66 -3.39
N LYS A 200 -17.84 13.56 -3.00
CA LYS A 200 -18.29 14.66 -3.87
C LYS A 200 -17.12 15.58 -4.25
N ARG A 201 -16.28 15.91 -3.29
CA ARG A 201 -15.07 16.72 -3.46
C ARG A 201 -13.88 15.95 -2.89
N LEU A 202 -12.80 15.89 -3.63
CA LEU A 202 -11.55 15.26 -3.22
C LEU A 202 -10.41 16.26 -3.37
N ALA A 203 -9.77 16.60 -2.27
CA ALA A 203 -8.55 17.40 -2.25
C ALA A 203 -7.34 16.45 -2.12
N ILE A 204 -6.31 16.67 -2.92
CA ILE A 204 -5.10 15.86 -2.95
C ILE A 204 -3.90 16.76 -2.72
N ILE A 205 -3.07 16.44 -1.75
CA ILE A 205 -1.82 17.13 -1.48
C ILE A 205 -0.68 16.36 -2.15
N GLY A 206 -0.05 16.99 -3.12
CA GLY A 206 1.02 16.43 -3.94
C GLY A 206 0.56 15.93 -5.31
N ALA A 207 1.13 16.50 -6.37
CA ALA A 207 0.92 16.10 -7.76
C ALA A 207 2.00 15.11 -8.24
N GLY A 208 2.45 14.22 -7.36
CA GLY A 208 3.21 13.04 -7.73
C GLY A 208 2.34 11.99 -8.41
N ILE A 209 2.97 10.90 -8.88
CA ILE A 209 2.28 9.85 -9.66
C ILE A 209 1.05 9.28 -8.93
N ILE A 210 1.16 9.02 -7.62
CA ILE A 210 0.06 8.44 -6.83
C ILE A 210 -1.13 9.41 -6.74
N GLY A 211 -0.85 10.69 -6.45
CA GLY A 211 -1.90 11.71 -6.35
C GLY A 211 -2.63 11.91 -7.68
N LEU A 212 -1.90 11.95 -8.79
CA LEU A 212 -2.49 12.08 -10.13
C LEU A 212 -3.30 10.84 -10.54
N GLU A 213 -2.83 9.65 -10.20
CA GLU A 213 -3.56 8.39 -10.47
C GLU A 213 -4.88 8.33 -9.68
N MET A 214 -4.84 8.58 -8.38
CA MET A 214 -6.04 8.55 -7.56
C MET A 214 -7.00 9.70 -7.92
N GLY A 215 -6.46 10.88 -8.19
CA GLY A 215 -7.26 11.98 -8.73
C GLY A 215 -7.99 11.60 -10.03
N SER A 216 -7.30 10.91 -10.94
CA SER A 216 -7.90 10.44 -12.19
C SER A 216 -9.02 9.41 -11.95
N VAL A 217 -8.82 8.48 -11.01
CA VAL A 217 -9.85 7.49 -10.64
C VAL A 217 -11.12 8.21 -10.19
N TYR A 218 -11.02 9.02 -9.15
CA TYR A 218 -12.19 9.64 -8.54
C TYR A 218 -12.83 10.73 -9.43
N ASN A 219 -12.03 11.45 -10.21
CA ASN A 219 -12.55 12.39 -11.21
C ASN A 219 -13.44 11.67 -12.26
N ARG A 220 -13.01 10.51 -12.76
CA ARG A 220 -13.80 9.68 -13.69
C ARG A 220 -15.07 9.11 -13.05
N LEU A 221 -15.06 8.92 -11.73
CA LEU A 221 -16.23 8.47 -10.96
C LEU A 221 -17.17 9.61 -10.58
N GLY A 222 -16.82 10.87 -10.89
CA GLY A 222 -17.69 12.05 -10.70
C GLY A 222 -17.31 12.94 -9.52
N SER A 223 -16.18 12.72 -8.86
CA SER A 223 -15.68 13.65 -7.84
C SER A 223 -15.17 14.94 -8.47
N GLU A 224 -15.41 16.07 -7.83
CA GLU A 224 -14.68 17.32 -8.07
C GLU A 224 -13.29 17.21 -7.43
N VAL A 225 -12.24 17.07 -8.25
CA VAL A 225 -10.88 16.80 -7.78
C VAL A 225 -10.02 18.06 -7.87
N THR A 226 -9.45 18.47 -6.74
CA THR A 226 -8.42 19.53 -6.67
C THR A 226 -7.10 18.92 -6.18
N VAL A 227 -6.05 19.07 -6.97
CA VAL A 227 -4.68 18.65 -6.62
C VAL A 227 -3.85 19.88 -6.33
N MET A 228 -3.25 19.93 -5.15
CA MET A 228 -2.37 21.01 -4.70
C MET A 228 -0.92 20.52 -4.72
N GLU A 229 -0.05 21.27 -5.38
CA GLU A 229 1.37 20.93 -5.55
C GLU A 229 2.24 22.13 -5.17
N PHE A 230 3.20 21.88 -4.29
CA PHE A 230 4.17 22.90 -3.85
C PHE A 230 5.07 23.37 -4.99
N GLN A 231 5.49 22.44 -5.87
CA GLN A 231 6.34 22.78 -7.01
C GLN A 231 5.56 23.54 -8.10
N PRO A 232 6.26 24.32 -8.96
CA PRO A 232 5.60 25.04 -10.05
C PRO A 232 5.07 24.15 -11.18
N ALA A 233 5.33 22.83 -11.13
CA ALA A 233 4.86 21.86 -12.10
C ALA A 233 4.46 20.55 -11.43
N ILE A 234 3.55 19.79 -12.05
CA ILE A 234 3.20 18.44 -11.61
C ILE A 234 4.32 17.45 -11.94
N GLY A 235 4.36 16.29 -11.23
CA GLY A 235 5.26 15.19 -11.57
C GLY A 235 6.74 15.59 -11.49
N ALA A 236 7.17 16.15 -10.37
CA ALA A 236 8.49 16.76 -10.16
C ALA A 236 9.72 15.94 -10.64
N SER A 237 9.59 14.63 -10.76
CA SER A 237 10.63 13.72 -11.29
C SER A 237 10.46 13.34 -12.76
N MET A 238 9.42 13.85 -13.42
CA MET A 238 9.15 13.55 -14.82
C MET A 238 9.89 14.52 -15.76
N ASP A 239 10.10 14.08 -16.99
CA ASP A 239 10.47 14.97 -18.09
C ASP A 239 9.46 16.12 -18.20
N GLN A 240 9.97 17.35 -18.48
CA GLN A 240 9.13 18.56 -18.46
C GLN A 240 8.07 18.56 -19.56
N GLU A 241 8.36 18.02 -20.74
CA GLU A 241 7.39 17.91 -21.84
C GLU A 241 6.29 16.93 -21.47
N VAL A 242 6.65 15.78 -20.88
CA VAL A 242 5.69 14.78 -20.38
C VAL A 242 4.82 15.40 -19.28
N ALA A 243 5.41 16.09 -18.30
CA ALA A 243 4.68 16.72 -17.20
C ALA A 243 3.69 17.78 -17.71
N SER A 244 4.12 18.67 -18.61
CA SER A 244 3.27 19.71 -19.18
C SER A 244 2.13 19.16 -20.03
N THR A 245 2.40 18.13 -20.81
CA THR A 245 1.37 17.44 -21.62
C THR A 245 0.37 16.73 -20.73
N THR A 246 0.85 16.04 -19.70
CA THR A 246 -0.01 15.38 -18.71
C THR A 246 -0.91 16.39 -17.98
N ALA A 247 -0.37 17.54 -17.55
CA ALA A 247 -1.16 18.59 -16.92
C ALA A 247 -2.29 19.11 -17.81
N LYS A 248 -2.00 19.36 -19.10
CA LYS A 248 -3.01 19.79 -20.10
C LYS A 248 -4.11 18.75 -20.24
N LEU A 249 -3.77 17.47 -20.33
CA LEU A 249 -4.74 16.38 -20.46
C LEU A 249 -5.62 16.23 -19.23
N LEU A 250 -5.04 16.27 -18.01
CA LEU A 250 -5.76 16.16 -16.77
C LEU A 250 -6.72 17.34 -16.54
N LYS A 251 -6.28 18.58 -16.85
CA LYS A 251 -7.15 19.76 -16.83
C LYS A 251 -8.31 19.62 -17.81
N LYS A 252 -8.04 19.12 -19.04
CA LYS A 252 -9.10 18.86 -20.05
C LYS A 252 -10.11 17.80 -19.57
N GLN A 253 -9.68 16.87 -18.73
CA GLN A 253 -10.54 15.85 -18.09
C GLN A 253 -11.31 16.38 -16.87
N GLY A 254 -11.13 17.64 -16.48
CA GLY A 254 -11.88 18.29 -15.41
C GLY A 254 -11.16 18.34 -14.06
N MET A 255 -9.91 17.89 -13.95
CA MET A 255 -9.14 18.03 -12.72
C MET A 255 -8.64 19.47 -12.52
N ASN A 256 -8.82 20.00 -11.33
CA ASN A 256 -8.24 21.27 -10.92
C ASN A 256 -6.83 21.07 -10.38
N LEU A 257 -5.82 21.60 -11.10
CA LEU A 257 -4.41 21.50 -10.71
C LEU A 257 -3.93 22.86 -10.22
N LYS A 258 -3.67 22.98 -8.93
CA LYS A 258 -3.07 24.14 -8.26
C LYS A 258 -1.60 23.83 -8.01
N VAL A 259 -0.73 24.35 -8.85
CA VAL A 259 0.75 24.29 -8.69
C VAL A 259 1.26 25.54 -8.00
N ALA A 260 2.51 25.54 -7.54
CA ALA A 260 3.07 26.60 -6.70
C ALA A 260 2.14 26.96 -5.52
N THR A 261 1.55 25.94 -4.91
CA THR A 261 0.59 26.08 -3.82
C THR A 261 1.07 25.25 -2.63
N LYS A 262 1.31 25.92 -1.50
CA LYS A 262 1.74 25.30 -0.26
C LYS A 262 0.54 25.04 0.64
N VAL A 263 0.33 23.81 1.04
CA VAL A 263 -0.64 23.46 2.08
C VAL A 263 0.01 23.69 3.44
N LEU A 264 -0.65 24.47 4.28
CA LEU A 264 -0.18 24.81 5.64
C LEU A 264 -0.76 23.85 6.68
N GLY A 265 -1.99 23.38 6.48
CA GLY A 265 -2.67 22.47 7.38
C GLY A 265 -3.96 21.93 6.78
N ALA A 266 -4.44 20.86 7.38
CA ALA A 266 -5.77 20.32 7.12
C ALA A 266 -6.34 19.71 8.41
N TRP A 267 -7.61 19.96 8.68
CA TRP A 267 -8.29 19.44 9.86
C TRP A 267 -9.75 19.13 9.59
N ARG A 268 -10.24 18.15 10.31
CA ARG A 268 -11.63 17.74 10.22
C ARG A 268 -12.54 18.78 10.89
N ASN A 269 -13.58 19.19 10.21
CA ASN A 269 -14.63 20.07 10.70
C ASN A 269 -16.00 19.41 10.42
N GLY A 270 -16.47 18.59 11.37
CA GLY A 270 -17.66 17.76 11.18
C GLY A 270 -17.47 16.73 10.04
N ASP A 271 -18.30 16.86 9.00
CA ASP A 271 -18.27 15.97 7.83
C ASP A 271 -17.38 16.48 6.69
N VAL A 272 -16.76 17.63 6.85
CA VAL A 272 -15.85 18.22 5.88
C VAL A 272 -14.43 18.34 6.44
N VAL A 273 -13.48 18.53 5.53
CA VAL A 273 -12.10 18.86 5.87
C VAL A 273 -11.82 20.27 5.40
N ASP A 274 -11.39 21.13 6.33
CA ASP A 274 -10.88 22.47 6.02
C ASP A 274 -9.39 22.35 5.70
N ILE A 275 -8.96 23.06 4.66
CA ILE A 275 -7.56 23.09 4.20
C ILE A 275 -7.09 24.52 4.13
N GLU A 276 -6.01 24.80 4.83
CA GLU A 276 -5.30 26.07 4.75
C GLU A 276 -4.16 25.96 3.74
N MET A 277 -4.09 26.92 2.83
CA MET A 277 -3.07 26.95 1.79
C MET A 277 -2.69 28.38 1.41
N GLU A 278 -1.49 28.52 0.86
CA GLU A 278 -0.96 29.79 0.30
C GLU A 278 -0.42 29.56 -1.11
N ASP A 279 -0.61 30.51 -2.01
CA ASP A 279 0.02 30.55 -3.33
C ASP A 279 1.45 31.06 -3.18
N LEU A 280 2.43 30.47 -3.90
CA LEU A 280 3.86 30.78 -3.84
C LEU A 280 4.29 31.69 -5.00
#